data_fdf9d015e55d2f1016c4cb4a14878f0c
#
_entry.id   fdf9d015e55d2f1016c4cb4a14878f0c
#
_cell.length_a   1.000
_cell.length_b   1.000
_cell.length_c   1.000
_cell.angle_alpha   90.00
_cell.angle_beta   90.00
_cell.angle_gamma   90.00
#
_symmetry.space_group_name_H-M   'P 1'
#
loop_
_entity.id
_entity.type
_entity.pdbx_description
1 polymer ?
#
loop_
_entity_poly.entity_id
_entity_poly.type
_entity_poly.pdbx_seq_one_letter_code
_entity_poly.pdbx_strand_id
1 'polypeptide(L)'
;YYIEEQPSMDPNLLDLPSSAAGTKEAIISVYLNYVHYCEELGVEFMANYYTPKNQSLNPLIRTERPYPIITVHDYLKRVIDAGIISPPANLEDITTDIRMIVIGNVFEWCLKSGDADFEGNMRRSLTTYLNGLF
;
A
#
# COMPACT_ATOMS: atom_id res chain seq x y z
N TYR A 1 3.18 16.63 -5.06
CA TYR A 1 2.55 17.31 -3.94
C TYR A 1 1.11 16.87 -3.75
N TYR A 2 0.51 16.39 -4.81
CA TYR A 2 -0.85 15.86 -4.69
C TYR A 2 -0.93 14.59 -3.89
N ILE A 3 0.15 13.85 -3.86
CA ILE A 3 0.19 12.63 -3.07
C ILE A 3 0.06 12.95 -1.58
N GLU A 4 0.55 14.13 -1.17
CA GLU A 4 0.43 14.56 0.21
C GLU A 4 -0.99 14.97 0.58
N GLU A 5 -1.83 15.22 -0.44
CA GLU A 5 -3.22 15.60 -0.25
C GLU A 5 -4.16 14.43 -0.48
N GLN A 6 -3.66 13.21 -0.38
CA GLN A 6 -4.49 12.03 -0.53
C GLN A 6 -5.65 12.03 0.46
N PRO A 7 -6.76 11.39 0.10
CA PRO A 7 -7.91 11.32 1.00
C PRO A 7 -7.52 10.80 2.36
N SER A 8 -8.07 11.40 3.37
CA SER A 8 -7.82 10.94 4.74
C SER A 8 -8.38 9.55 4.92
N MET A 9 -7.67 8.74 5.68
CA MET A 9 -8.18 7.45 6.09
C MET A 9 -9.34 7.67 7.05
N ASP A 10 -10.39 6.88 6.90
CA ASP A 10 -11.50 6.87 7.85
C ASP A 10 -10.93 6.48 9.22
N PRO A 11 -11.06 7.34 10.25
CA PRO A 11 -10.52 7.01 11.57
C PRO A 11 -11.06 5.71 12.13
N ASN A 12 -12.24 5.28 11.72
CA ASN A 12 -12.82 4.03 12.20
C ASN A 12 -12.06 2.83 11.70
N LEU A 13 -11.33 2.95 10.60
CA LEU A 13 -10.51 1.85 10.10
C LEU A 13 -9.33 1.56 11.02
N LEU A 14 -8.92 2.53 11.84
CA LEU A 14 -7.86 2.32 12.82
C LEU A 14 -8.31 1.46 13.99
N ASP A 15 -9.62 1.34 14.17
CA ASP A 15 -10.22 0.56 15.26
C ASP A 15 -10.67 -0.81 14.82
N LEU A 16 -10.20 -1.26 13.66
CA LEU A 16 -10.58 -2.56 13.15
C LEU A 16 -10.17 -3.67 14.10
N PRO A 17 -10.97 -4.72 14.16
CA PRO A 17 -10.62 -5.84 14.99
C PRO A 17 -9.27 -6.42 14.61
N SER A 18 -8.57 -6.96 15.58
CA SER A 18 -7.27 -7.55 15.39
C SER A 18 -7.38 -8.98 14.86
N SER A 19 -8.31 -9.22 13.94
CA SER A 19 -8.40 -10.51 13.28
C SER A 19 -7.56 -10.50 12.01
N ALA A 20 -7.06 -11.67 11.63
CA ALA A 20 -6.28 -11.80 10.41
C ALA A 20 -7.09 -11.36 9.19
N ALA A 21 -8.32 -11.87 9.06
CA ALA A 21 -9.16 -11.57 7.91
C ALA A 21 -9.48 -10.07 7.83
N GLY A 22 -9.86 -9.47 8.95
CA GLY A 22 -10.19 -8.05 8.98
C GLY A 22 -9.01 -7.17 8.64
N THR A 23 -7.84 -7.53 9.13
CA THR A 23 -6.61 -6.76 8.84
C THR A 23 -6.23 -6.85 7.39
N LYS A 24 -6.30 -8.06 6.80
CA LYS A 24 -5.99 -8.23 5.37
C LYS A 24 -6.91 -7.38 4.50
N GLU A 25 -8.21 -7.42 4.77
CA GLU A 25 -9.17 -6.63 3.98
C GLU A 25 -8.95 -5.12 4.17
N ALA A 26 -8.59 -4.69 5.37
CA ALA A 26 -8.30 -3.29 5.62
C ALA A 26 -7.11 -2.82 4.81
N ILE A 27 -6.05 -3.60 4.78
CA ILE A 27 -4.84 -3.25 4.02
C ILE A 27 -5.16 -3.20 2.52
N ILE A 28 -5.89 -4.20 2.02
CA ILE A 28 -6.27 -4.22 0.61
C ILE A 28 -7.10 -3.00 0.26
N SER A 29 -8.07 -2.64 1.12
CA SER A 29 -8.92 -1.47 0.88
C SER A 29 -8.12 -0.19 0.79
N VAL A 30 -7.10 -0.03 1.64
CA VAL A 30 -6.23 1.15 1.60
C VAL A 30 -5.60 1.29 0.21
N TYR A 31 -5.08 0.21 -0.32
CA TYR A 31 -4.39 0.28 -1.61
C TYR A 31 -5.33 0.31 -2.80
N LEU A 32 -6.55 -0.23 -2.67
CA LEU A 32 -7.55 -0.05 -3.72
C LEU A 32 -7.99 1.42 -3.80
N ASN A 33 -8.10 2.08 -2.65
CA ASN A 33 -8.35 3.52 -2.66
C ASN A 33 -7.20 4.27 -3.32
N TYR A 34 -5.97 3.81 -3.10
CA TYR A 34 -4.81 4.40 -3.73
C TYR A 34 -4.83 4.19 -5.25
N VAL A 35 -5.27 3.01 -5.72
CA VAL A 35 -5.45 2.75 -7.14
C VAL A 35 -6.41 3.77 -7.76
N HIS A 36 -7.56 3.98 -7.11
CA HIS A 36 -8.54 4.94 -7.62
C HIS A 36 -7.97 6.35 -7.65
N TYR A 37 -7.20 6.71 -6.64
CA TYR A 37 -6.55 8.01 -6.59
C TYR A 37 -5.56 8.16 -7.75
N CYS A 38 -4.76 7.14 -8.03
CA CYS A 38 -3.83 7.16 -9.15
C CYS A 38 -4.57 7.30 -10.48
N GLU A 39 -5.70 6.61 -10.62
CA GLU A 39 -6.51 6.70 -11.84
C GLU A 39 -7.07 8.10 -12.04
N GLU A 40 -7.44 8.77 -10.96
CA GLU A 40 -7.92 10.15 -11.03
C GLU A 40 -6.82 11.12 -11.46
N LEU A 41 -5.60 10.91 -10.97
CA LEU A 41 -4.47 11.74 -11.35
C LEU A 41 -4.02 11.48 -12.79
N GLY A 42 -4.24 10.26 -13.27
CA GLY A 42 -3.91 9.88 -14.63
C GLY A 42 -2.56 9.22 -14.78
N VAL A 43 -2.47 8.35 -15.79
CA VAL A 43 -1.29 7.54 -15.99
C VAL A 43 -0.05 8.37 -16.32
N GLU A 44 -0.21 9.47 -17.05
CA GLU A 44 0.94 10.31 -17.40
C GLU A 44 1.53 10.96 -16.16
N PHE A 45 0.67 11.48 -15.28
CA PHE A 45 1.14 12.08 -14.04
C PHE A 45 1.88 11.03 -13.21
N MET A 46 1.29 9.86 -13.05
CA MET A 46 1.88 8.82 -12.21
C MET A 46 3.18 8.29 -12.79
N ALA A 47 3.28 8.18 -14.12
CA ALA A 47 4.53 7.76 -14.76
C ALA A 47 5.67 8.74 -14.48
N ASN A 48 5.36 10.03 -14.43
CA ASN A 48 6.36 11.05 -14.10
C ASN A 48 6.66 11.09 -12.61
N TYR A 49 5.69 10.74 -11.79
CA TYR A 49 5.88 10.72 -10.34
C TYR A 49 6.71 9.53 -9.88
N TYR A 50 6.46 8.35 -10.46
CA TYR A 50 7.15 7.11 -10.09
C TYR A 50 8.43 6.95 -10.90
N THR A 51 9.40 7.81 -10.64
CA THR A 51 10.71 7.73 -11.28
C THR A 51 11.79 7.77 -10.22
N PRO A 52 12.96 7.18 -10.50
CA PRO A 52 14.07 7.21 -9.54
C PRO A 52 14.53 8.62 -9.20
N LYS A 53 14.26 9.58 -10.07
CA LYS A 53 14.68 10.97 -9.86
C LYS A 53 13.75 11.73 -8.92
N ASN A 54 12.58 11.18 -8.64
CA ASN A 54 11.60 11.86 -7.80
C ASN A 54 11.91 11.64 -6.32
N GLN A 55 12.47 12.67 -5.69
CA GLN A 55 12.86 12.58 -4.29
C GLN A 55 11.66 12.42 -3.36
N SER A 56 10.47 12.77 -3.79
CA SER A 56 9.30 12.60 -2.93
C SER A 56 8.91 11.15 -2.71
N LEU A 57 9.50 10.21 -3.45
CA LEU A 57 9.32 8.79 -3.18
C LEU A 57 10.20 8.28 -2.05
N ASN A 58 11.22 9.03 -1.67
CA ASN A 58 12.12 8.62 -0.60
C ASN A 58 11.42 8.35 0.74
N PRO A 59 10.38 9.09 1.11
CA PRO A 59 9.70 8.81 2.38
C PRO A 59 9.16 7.40 2.51
N LEU A 60 9.07 6.66 1.41
CA LEU A 60 8.62 5.26 1.48
C LEU A 60 9.59 4.39 2.26
N ILE A 61 10.84 4.85 2.42
CA ILE A 61 11.87 4.12 3.14
C ILE A 61 12.41 4.89 4.33
N ARG A 62 11.76 6.00 4.70
CA ARG A 62 12.14 6.83 5.84
C ARG A 62 11.11 6.67 6.95
N THR A 63 11.41 7.28 8.11
CA THR A 63 10.46 7.29 9.21
C THR A 63 9.22 8.11 8.90
N GLU A 64 9.38 9.19 8.13
CA GLU A 64 8.24 9.98 7.67
C GLU A 64 7.67 9.33 6.43
N ARG A 65 6.41 9.01 6.47
CA ARG A 65 5.75 8.27 5.41
C ARG A 65 4.45 8.94 5.01
N PRO A 66 4.18 9.10 3.72
CA PRO A 66 2.88 9.58 3.29
C PRO A 66 1.83 8.48 3.41
N TYR A 67 0.57 8.89 3.47
CA TYR A 67 -0.53 7.98 3.27
C TYR A 67 -0.34 7.28 1.91
N PRO A 68 -0.63 6.00 1.76
CA PRO A 68 -1.21 5.09 2.76
C PRO A 68 -0.17 4.33 3.59
N ILE A 69 1.11 4.58 3.37
CA ILE A 69 2.18 3.78 3.99
C ILE A 69 2.10 3.84 5.51
N ILE A 70 1.88 5.05 6.06
CA ILE A 70 1.79 5.21 7.52
C ILE A 70 0.67 4.35 8.08
N THR A 71 -0.50 4.41 7.44
CA THR A 71 -1.68 3.69 7.94
C THR A 71 -1.47 2.19 7.92
N VAL A 72 -0.87 1.67 6.86
CA VAL A 72 -0.61 0.24 6.74
C VAL A 72 0.42 -0.19 7.78
N HIS A 73 1.44 0.63 8.00
CA HIS A 73 2.44 0.37 9.02
C HIS A 73 1.77 0.22 10.39
N ASP A 74 0.80 1.08 10.70
CA ASP A 74 0.10 1.02 11.98
C ASP A 74 -0.73 -0.26 12.12
N TYR A 75 -1.40 -0.67 11.05
CA TYR A 75 -2.15 -1.94 11.06
C TYR A 75 -1.24 -3.13 11.29
N LEU A 76 -0.12 -3.16 10.60
CA LEU A 76 0.83 -4.26 10.72
C LEU A 76 1.46 -4.32 12.09
N LYS A 77 1.82 -3.16 12.65
CA LYS A 77 2.37 -3.11 13.99
C LYS A 77 1.39 -3.69 14.99
N ARG A 78 0.13 -3.35 14.85
CA ARG A 78 -0.92 -3.83 15.77
C ARG A 78 -1.04 -5.36 15.73
N VAL A 79 -1.06 -5.95 14.52
CA VAL A 79 -1.24 -7.41 14.42
C VAL A 79 0.02 -8.16 14.83
N ILE A 80 1.19 -7.58 14.62
CA ILE A 80 2.44 -8.18 15.10
C ILE A 80 2.46 -8.15 16.63
N ASP A 81 2.14 -7.02 17.22
CA ASP A 81 2.12 -6.87 18.68
C ASP A 81 1.08 -7.78 19.32
N ALA A 82 -0.01 -8.05 18.62
CA ALA A 82 -1.07 -8.93 19.12
C ALA A 82 -0.75 -10.42 18.88
N GLY A 83 0.33 -10.75 18.23
CA GLY A 83 0.71 -12.13 17.98
C GLY A 83 -0.07 -12.81 16.87
N ILE A 84 -0.80 -12.05 16.05
CA ILE A 84 -1.58 -12.61 14.94
C ILE A 84 -0.67 -13.07 13.82
N ILE A 85 0.42 -12.33 13.60
CA ILE A 85 1.47 -12.74 12.67
C ILE A 85 2.60 -13.32 13.49
N SER A 86 2.94 -14.58 13.20
CA SER A 86 3.95 -15.29 13.99
C SER A 86 5.37 -14.88 13.58
N PRO A 87 6.33 -14.94 14.52
CA PRO A 87 7.73 -14.77 14.15
C PRO A 87 8.14 -15.80 13.10
N PRO A 88 9.10 -15.47 12.22
CA PRO A 88 10.01 -14.32 12.31
C PRO A 88 9.50 -13.06 11.61
N ALA A 89 8.21 -12.78 11.64
CA ALA A 89 7.65 -11.61 10.99
C ALA A 89 8.37 -10.35 11.47
N ASN A 90 8.77 -9.53 10.52
CA ASN A 90 9.52 -8.31 10.75
C ASN A 90 8.77 -7.16 10.09
N LEU A 91 8.39 -6.17 10.89
CA LEU A 91 7.56 -5.07 10.40
C LEU A 91 8.21 -4.33 9.23
N GLU A 92 9.52 -4.08 9.31
CA GLU A 92 10.21 -3.36 8.24
C GLU A 92 10.25 -4.17 6.95
N ASP A 93 10.47 -5.47 7.04
CA ASP A 93 10.49 -6.32 5.86
C ASP A 93 9.12 -6.40 5.21
N ILE A 94 8.09 -6.55 6.02
CA ILE A 94 6.71 -6.64 5.52
C ILE A 94 6.33 -5.33 4.83
N THR A 95 6.65 -4.20 5.45
CA THR A 95 6.36 -2.90 4.88
C THR A 95 7.09 -2.71 3.56
N THR A 96 8.34 -3.15 3.50
CA THR A 96 9.14 -3.07 2.27
C THR A 96 8.55 -3.94 1.17
N ASP A 97 8.13 -5.17 1.51
CA ASP A 97 7.54 -6.08 0.54
C ASP A 97 6.25 -5.50 -0.04
N ILE A 98 5.40 -4.97 0.83
CA ILE A 98 4.15 -4.35 0.37
C ILE A 98 4.45 -3.15 -0.52
N ARG A 99 5.41 -2.33 -0.13
CA ARG A 99 5.81 -1.17 -0.94
C ARG A 99 6.24 -1.61 -2.33
N MET A 100 7.06 -2.66 -2.42
CA MET A 100 7.53 -3.14 -3.71
C MET A 100 6.38 -3.66 -4.57
N ILE A 101 5.42 -4.35 -3.95
CA ILE A 101 4.24 -4.83 -4.67
C ILE A 101 3.43 -3.66 -5.21
N VAL A 102 3.21 -2.65 -4.39
CA VAL A 102 2.42 -1.47 -4.79
C VAL A 102 3.11 -0.71 -5.91
N ILE A 103 4.40 -0.43 -5.74
CA ILE A 103 5.18 0.29 -6.76
C ILE A 103 5.19 -0.49 -8.07
N GLY A 104 5.36 -1.82 -7.99
CA GLY A 104 5.35 -2.66 -9.16
C GLY A 104 4.03 -2.62 -9.90
N ASN A 105 2.92 -2.59 -9.18
CA ASN A 105 1.61 -2.49 -9.81
C ASN A 105 1.40 -1.15 -10.51
N VAL A 106 1.83 -0.06 -9.88
CA VAL A 106 1.74 1.26 -10.50
C VAL A 106 2.60 1.29 -11.75
N PHE A 107 3.82 0.76 -11.67
CA PHE A 107 4.75 0.77 -12.77
C PHE A 107 4.21 -0.04 -13.96
N GLU A 108 3.66 -1.22 -13.68
CA GLU A 108 3.07 -2.06 -14.72
C GLU A 108 1.92 -1.33 -15.44
N TRP A 109 1.08 -0.66 -14.67
CA TRP A 109 -0.02 0.12 -15.24
C TRP A 109 0.53 1.25 -16.13
N CYS A 110 1.60 1.91 -15.69
CA CYS A 110 2.24 2.97 -16.46
C CYS A 110 2.90 2.43 -17.73
N LEU A 111 3.56 1.28 -17.63
CA LEU A 111 4.20 0.64 -18.78
C LEU A 111 3.19 0.33 -19.88
N LYS A 112 1.97 0.01 -19.51
CA LYS A 112 0.91 -0.31 -20.45
C LYS A 112 0.05 0.88 -20.80
N SER A 113 0.52 2.08 -20.47
CA SER A 113 -0.16 3.34 -20.78
C SER A 113 -1.61 3.37 -20.28
N GLY A 114 -1.84 2.75 -19.12
CA GLY A 114 -3.16 2.71 -18.51
C GLY A 114 -4.02 1.54 -18.98
N ASP A 115 -3.53 0.71 -19.89
CA ASP A 115 -4.31 -0.41 -20.42
C ASP A 115 -3.94 -1.70 -19.70
N ALA A 116 -4.16 -1.71 -18.40
CA ALA A 116 -3.94 -2.87 -17.55
C ALA A 116 -5.02 -2.90 -16.49
N ASP A 117 -5.31 -4.08 -15.96
CA ASP A 117 -6.27 -4.24 -14.86
C ASP A 117 -5.58 -3.86 -13.55
N PHE A 118 -5.42 -2.56 -13.35
CA PHE A 118 -4.69 -2.00 -12.22
C PHE A 118 -5.30 -2.46 -10.89
N GLU A 119 -6.60 -2.31 -10.75
CA GLU A 119 -7.29 -2.71 -9.52
C GLU A 119 -7.19 -4.21 -9.27
N GLY A 120 -7.46 -5.03 -10.30
CA GLY A 120 -7.40 -6.48 -10.18
C GLY A 120 -6.00 -6.98 -9.85
N ASN A 121 -4.99 -6.41 -10.49
CA ASN A 121 -3.59 -6.78 -10.22
C ASN A 121 -3.19 -6.41 -8.80
N MET A 122 -3.58 -5.23 -8.34
CA MET A 122 -3.27 -4.80 -6.99
C MET A 122 -3.94 -5.72 -5.97
N ARG A 123 -5.23 -6.01 -6.15
CA ARG A 123 -5.95 -6.88 -5.23
C ARG A 123 -5.35 -8.28 -5.20
N ARG A 124 -5.08 -8.86 -6.36
CA ARG A 124 -4.57 -10.23 -6.43
C ARG A 124 -3.20 -10.35 -5.79
N SER A 125 -2.28 -9.46 -6.14
CA SER A 125 -0.90 -9.56 -5.65
C SER A 125 -0.83 -9.31 -4.14
N LEU A 126 -1.59 -8.36 -3.63
CA LEU A 126 -1.64 -8.12 -2.20
C LEU A 126 -2.30 -9.27 -1.45
N THR A 127 -3.38 -9.82 -2.00
CA THR A 127 -4.07 -10.96 -1.39
C THR A 127 -3.12 -12.16 -1.28
N THR A 128 -2.40 -12.45 -2.33
CA THR A 128 -1.45 -13.57 -2.33
C THR A 128 -0.37 -13.37 -1.27
N TYR A 129 0.20 -12.18 -1.21
CA TYR A 129 1.24 -11.88 -0.24
C TYR A 129 0.71 -11.98 1.19
N LEU A 130 -0.43 -11.36 1.46
CA LEU A 130 -0.99 -11.31 2.80
C LEU A 130 -1.44 -12.69 3.27
N ASN A 131 -1.96 -13.52 2.36
CA ASN A 131 -2.35 -14.88 2.71
C ASN A 131 -1.15 -15.74 3.10
N GLY A 132 -0.01 -15.50 2.50
CA GLY A 132 1.20 -16.20 2.88
C GLY A 132 1.79 -15.71 4.19
N LEU A 133 1.45 -14.49 4.58
CA LEU A 133 1.98 -13.88 5.79
C LEU A 133 1.20 -14.27 7.04
N PHE A 134 -0.12 -14.35 6.93
CA PHE A 134 -1.03 -14.65 8.06
C PHE A 134 -1.28 -16.17 8.19
#